data_405ba261a681f39a83f02c0e83e5c0b8
#
_entry.id   405ba261a681f39a83f02c0e83e5c0b8
#
_cell.length_a   1.000
_cell.length_b   1.000
_cell.length_c   1.000
_cell.angle_alpha   90.00
_cell.angle_beta   90.00
_cell.angle_gamma   90.00
#
_symmetry.space_group_name_H-M   'P 1'
#
loop_
_entity.id
_entity.type
_entity.pdbx_description
1 polymer ?
#
loop_
_entity_poly.entity_id
_entity_poly.type
_entity_poly.pdbx_seq_one_letter_code
_entity_poly.pdbx_strand_id
1 'polypeptide(L)'
;MFKCLKRPIISSEPVADQFYSESRSVTVKRPVSGSLAWAFFSIIALSVLTSTVALLTLASSQRDAEAINIAGSLRMQSYRLGYEMQRNSPSLAAHRDSWQQTLNAPALQKLNRWYVPDDVIARYQQLHVAWLEMDARIARGDSAWYQTHIENFVGRIDAFVLALQHYTEHKIQTVTLLSLAGALGILLLTLFTLRRIRRQVVLPLNNLVAASERVERGEFATPAPDTALPNELGQLSRAFNHMSDELATLYRSLEASVAEKTRHLHEAHQQLDMLFKCSQALNTGQIDSHCFRHLLQIV
;
A
#
# COMPACT_ATOMS: atom_id res chain seq x y z
N MET A 1 -42.00 -62.24 -51.92
CA MET A 1 -41.54 -60.89 -52.18
C MET A 1 -41.68 -60.07 -50.94
N PHE A 2 -40.66 -60.11 -50.07
CA PHE A 2 -40.67 -59.47 -48.72
C PHE A 2 -40.04 -58.10 -48.78
N LYS A 3 -40.80 -57.05 -48.47
CA LYS A 3 -40.33 -55.69 -48.32
C LYS A 3 -39.93 -55.44 -46.85
N CYS A 4 -38.62 -55.29 -46.62
CA CYS A 4 -38.04 -54.96 -45.31
C CYS A 4 -38.42 -53.53 -44.89
N LEU A 5 -39.12 -53.37 -43.76
CA LEU A 5 -39.32 -52.08 -43.08
C LEU A 5 -38.04 -51.72 -42.31
N LYS A 6 -37.37 -50.66 -42.75
CA LYS A 6 -36.29 -49.98 -42.02
C LYS A 6 -36.89 -49.15 -40.87
N ARG A 7 -36.60 -49.48 -39.61
CA ARG A 7 -36.81 -48.61 -38.46
C ARG A 7 -35.80 -47.48 -38.46
N PRO A 8 -36.17 -46.25 -38.13
CA PRO A 8 -35.18 -45.18 -37.95
C PRO A 8 -34.49 -45.37 -36.60
N ILE A 9 -33.16 -45.31 -36.61
CA ILE A 9 -32.31 -45.27 -35.44
C ILE A 9 -32.43 -43.89 -34.85
N ILE A 10 -32.97 -43.79 -33.64
CA ILE A 10 -32.93 -42.54 -32.81
C ILE A 10 -31.52 -42.43 -32.33
N SER A 11 -30.75 -41.48 -32.87
CA SER A 11 -29.47 -41.06 -32.38
C SER A 11 -29.66 -40.31 -31.06
N SER A 12 -29.30 -40.93 -29.97
CA SER A 12 -29.13 -40.27 -28.69
C SER A 12 -27.87 -39.41 -28.74
N GLU A 13 -27.99 -38.15 -29.13
CA GLU A 13 -26.94 -37.17 -28.86
C GLU A 13 -26.82 -36.94 -27.34
N PRO A 14 -25.63 -36.94 -26.78
CA PRO A 14 -25.44 -36.66 -25.36
C PRO A 14 -25.70 -35.17 -25.08
N VAL A 15 -26.75 -34.87 -24.35
CA VAL A 15 -27.15 -33.54 -23.85
C VAL A 15 -26.06 -32.91 -22.94
N ALA A 16 -24.94 -33.62 -22.73
CA ALA A 16 -23.89 -33.19 -21.82
C ALA A 16 -22.95 -32.12 -22.41
N ASP A 17 -22.87 -31.94 -23.73
CA ASP A 17 -21.87 -31.02 -24.35
C ASP A 17 -22.34 -29.58 -24.51
N GLN A 18 -23.60 -29.26 -24.28
CA GLN A 18 -24.11 -27.89 -24.35
C GLN A 18 -23.90 -27.07 -23.08
N PHE A 19 -23.57 -27.69 -21.94
CA PHE A 19 -23.37 -26.99 -20.67
C PHE A 19 -21.94 -26.47 -20.45
N TYR A 20 -20.95 -26.84 -21.27
CA TYR A 20 -19.55 -26.46 -21.06
C TYR A 20 -19.03 -25.30 -21.93
N SER A 21 -19.82 -24.74 -22.83
CA SER A 21 -19.30 -23.76 -23.78
C SER A 21 -19.57 -22.29 -23.44
N GLU A 22 -20.15 -21.98 -22.30
CA GLU A 22 -20.40 -20.57 -21.89
C GLU A 22 -19.66 -20.12 -20.63
N SER A 23 -18.48 -20.65 -20.39
CA SER A 23 -17.49 -19.98 -19.53
C SER A 23 -16.95 -18.76 -20.26
N ARG A 24 -17.78 -17.74 -20.49
CA ARG A 24 -17.31 -16.41 -20.83
C ARG A 24 -16.39 -15.99 -19.70
N SER A 25 -15.09 -16.01 -19.95
CA SER A 25 -14.08 -15.38 -19.11
C SER A 25 -14.44 -13.90 -18.99
N VAL A 26 -15.22 -13.57 -17.97
CA VAL A 26 -15.50 -12.17 -17.63
C VAL A 26 -14.16 -11.59 -17.20
N THR A 27 -13.49 -10.93 -18.11
CA THR A 27 -12.24 -10.22 -17.85
C THR A 27 -12.53 -9.18 -16.79
N VAL A 28 -11.99 -9.40 -15.59
CA VAL A 28 -12.07 -8.46 -14.48
C VAL A 28 -11.31 -7.20 -14.91
N LYS A 29 -12.04 -6.13 -15.19
CA LYS A 29 -11.46 -4.89 -15.73
C LYS A 29 -10.51 -4.20 -14.74
N ARG A 30 -10.63 -4.41 -13.43
CA ARG A 30 -9.78 -3.82 -12.38
C ARG A 30 -9.64 -4.79 -11.20
N PRO A 31 -8.65 -5.67 -11.20
CA PRO A 31 -8.44 -6.59 -10.08
C PRO A 31 -8.15 -5.82 -8.80
N VAL A 32 -8.80 -6.22 -7.70
CA VAL A 32 -8.56 -5.62 -6.36
C VAL A 32 -7.12 -5.87 -5.94
N SER A 33 -6.59 -7.05 -6.22
CA SER A 33 -5.22 -7.45 -5.92
C SER A 33 -4.19 -6.51 -6.56
N GLY A 34 -4.36 -6.15 -7.85
CA GLY A 34 -3.47 -5.23 -8.55
C GLY A 34 -3.52 -3.81 -8.00
N SER A 35 -4.71 -3.30 -7.66
CA SER A 35 -4.88 -1.98 -7.06
C SER A 35 -4.24 -1.90 -5.67
N LEU A 36 -4.35 -2.98 -4.88
CA LEU A 36 -3.78 -3.08 -3.54
C LEU A 36 -2.25 -3.17 -3.60
N ALA A 37 -1.72 -4.02 -4.47
CA ALA A 37 -0.29 -4.18 -4.70
C ALA A 37 0.36 -2.84 -5.10
N TRP A 38 -0.28 -2.07 -5.98
CA TRP A 38 0.22 -0.75 -6.41
C TRP A 38 0.26 0.27 -5.26
N ALA A 39 -0.76 0.26 -4.39
CA ALA A 39 -0.81 1.13 -3.21
C ALA A 39 0.31 0.80 -2.22
N PHE A 40 0.51 -0.48 -1.89
CA PHE A 40 1.62 -0.92 -1.04
C PHE A 40 2.99 -0.61 -1.64
N PHE A 41 3.16 -0.87 -2.94
CA PHE A 41 4.39 -0.53 -3.63
C PHE A 41 4.70 0.97 -3.56
N SER A 42 3.70 1.83 -3.73
CA SER A 42 3.87 3.28 -3.63
C SER A 42 4.28 3.73 -2.22
N ILE A 43 3.70 3.13 -1.17
CA ILE A 43 4.06 3.42 0.23
C ILE A 43 5.51 3.00 0.48
N ILE A 44 5.91 1.80 0.07
CA ILE A 44 7.27 1.28 0.23
C ILE A 44 8.27 2.14 -0.55
N ALA A 45 7.97 2.46 -1.81
CA ALA A 45 8.83 3.29 -2.64
C ALA A 45 9.05 4.68 -2.03
N LEU A 46 7.98 5.33 -1.55
CA LEU A 46 8.07 6.63 -0.89
C LEU A 46 8.84 6.55 0.44
N SER A 47 8.65 5.48 1.22
CA SER A 47 9.38 5.24 2.46
C SER A 47 10.88 5.03 2.22
N VAL A 48 11.24 4.21 1.23
CA VAL A 48 12.64 3.98 0.84
C VAL A 48 13.27 5.26 0.34
N LEU A 49 12.56 6.04 -0.49
CA LEU A 49 13.05 7.30 -1.02
C LEU A 49 13.35 8.30 0.11
N THR A 50 12.41 8.53 1.03
CA THR A 50 12.58 9.45 2.15
C THR A 50 13.70 9.02 3.09
N SER A 51 13.79 7.72 3.40
CA SER A 51 14.87 7.16 4.24
C SER A 51 16.24 7.30 3.57
N THR A 52 16.33 7.05 2.26
CA THR A 52 17.58 7.20 1.51
C THR A 52 18.06 8.65 1.51
N VAL A 53 17.16 9.60 1.28
CA VAL A 53 17.49 11.04 1.33
C VAL A 53 17.98 11.42 2.73
N ALA A 54 17.31 10.98 3.79
CA ALA A 54 17.72 11.25 5.17
C ALA A 54 19.11 10.68 5.50
N LEU A 55 19.39 9.43 5.10
CA LEU A 55 20.69 8.78 5.33
C LEU A 55 21.83 9.48 4.57
N LEU A 56 21.61 9.83 3.29
CA LEU A 56 22.60 10.53 2.48
C LEU A 56 22.92 11.91 3.07
N THR A 57 21.91 12.59 3.60
CA THR A 57 22.13 13.90 4.24
C THR A 57 22.85 13.77 5.56
N LEU A 58 22.50 12.79 6.39
CA LEU A 58 23.21 12.55 7.65
C LEU A 58 24.69 12.25 7.39
N ALA A 59 25.00 11.38 6.41
CA ALA A 59 26.37 11.07 6.04
C ALA A 59 27.14 12.27 5.49
N SER A 60 26.45 13.22 4.83
CA SER A 60 27.08 14.44 4.35
C SER A 60 27.25 15.49 5.46
N SER A 61 26.34 15.54 6.43
CA SER A 61 26.41 16.46 7.59
C SER A 61 27.62 16.19 8.49
N GLN A 62 28.04 14.93 8.64
CA GLN A 62 29.26 14.60 9.36
C GLN A 62 30.50 15.22 8.71
N ARG A 63 30.58 15.21 7.38
CA ARG A 63 31.68 15.83 6.62
C ARG A 63 31.66 17.36 6.69
N ASP A 64 30.48 17.94 6.73
CA ASP A 64 30.33 19.40 6.86
C ASP A 64 30.78 19.86 8.27
N ALA A 65 30.47 19.07 9.31
CA ALA A 65 30.97 19.33 10.67
C ALA A 65 32.50 19.21 10.77
N GLU A 66 33.12 18.26 10.08
CA GLU A 66 34.57 18.14 9.99
C GLU A 66 35.17 19.38 9.32
N ALA A 67 34.58 19.83 8.20
CA ALA A 67 35.04 21.04 7.50
C ALA A 67 34.98 22.30 8.39
N ILE A 68 33.87 22.46 9.16
CA ILE A 68 33.71 23.56 10.13
C ILE A 68 34.78 23.49 11.23
N ASN A 69 35.03 22.31 11.77
CA ASN A 69 36.05 22.14 12.81
C ASN A 69 37.47 22.44 12.32
N ILE A 70 37.81 21.93 11.12
CA ILE A 70 39.10 22.21 10.46
C ILE A 70 39.24 23.70 10.17
N ALA A 71 38.24 24.35 9.58
CA ALA A 71 38.26 25.78 9.31
C ALA A 71 38.38 26.60 10.61
N GLY A 72 37.67 26.19 11.69
CA GLY A 72 37.77 26.84 12.98
C GLY A 72 39.15 26.70 13.64
N SER A 73 39.90 25.63 13.37
CA SER A 73 41.25 25.43 13.90
C SER A 73 42.27 26.41 13.31
N LEU A 74 42.02 26.92 12.10
CA LEU A 74 42.87 27.92 11.46
C LEU A 74 43.01 29.21 12.27
N ARG A 75 41.97 29.60 13.03
CA ARG A 75 42.02 30.73 13.96
C ARG A 75 43.11 30.56 14.99
N MET A 76 43.07 29.45 15.71
CA MET A 76 44.01 29.16 16.79
C MET A 76 45.43 29.04 16.22
N GLN A 77 45.58 28.39 15.07
CA GLN A 77 46.87 28.28 14.39
C GLN A 77 47.42 29.66 13.96
N SER A 78 46.56 30.58 13.49
CA SER A 78 46.98 31.94 13.12
C SER A 78 47.51 32.75 14.31
N TYR A 79 46.82 32.70 15.46
CA TYR A 79 47.32 33.34 16.68
C TYR A 79 48.61 32.71 17.18
N ARG A 80 48.76 31.40 17.06
CA ARG A 80 49.97 30.67 17.41
C ARG A 80 51.17 31.14 16.56
N LEU A 81 50.97 31.26 15.25
CA LEU A 81 52.01 31.77 14.36
C LEU A 81 52.47 33.19 14.75
N GLY A 82 51.52 34.08 15.10
CA GLY A 82 51.86 35.43 15.59
C GLY A 82 52.67 35.41 16.88
N TYR A 83 52.36 34.55 17.82
CA TYR A 83 53.11 34.36 19.07
C TYR A 83 54.51 33.79 18.81
N GLU A 84 54.66 32.80 17.91
CA GLU A 84 55.94 32.20 17.57
C GLU A 84 56.86 33.14 16.79
N MET A 85 56.32 34.00 15.94
CA MET A 85 57.08 35.07 15.28
C MET A 85 57.70 36.03 16.27
N GLN A 86 56.95 36.42 17.33
CA GLN A 86 57.52 37.31 18.36
C GLN A 86 58.68 36.68 19.13
N ARG A 87 58.64 35.35 19.32
CA ARG A 87 59.65 34.59 20.08
C ARG A 87 60.79 34.05 19.22
N ASN A 88 60.78 34.29 17.91
CA ASN A 88 61.72 33.67 16.97
C ASN A 88 61.81 32.13 17.19
N SER A 89 60.67 31.48 17.38
CA SER A 89 60.57 30.06 17.70
C SER A 89 61.07 29.19 16.53
N PRO A 90 61.89 28.15 16.80
CA PRO A 90 62.33 27.24 15.76
C PRO A 90 61.17 26.38 15.16
N SER A 91 60.05 26.31 15.85
CA SER A 91 58.85 25.60 15.38
C SER A 91 57.97 26.38 14.39
N LEU A 92 58.28 27.67 14.15
CA LEU A 92 57.48 28.54 13.28
C LEU A 92 57.30 27.95 11.87
N ALA A 93 58.37 27.43 11.26
CA ALA A 93 58.31 26.82 9.92
C ALA A 93 57.36 25.61 9.88
N ALA A 94 57.46 24.72 10.90
CA ALA A 94 56.63 23.55 10.96
C ALA A 94 55.14 23.90 11.16
N HIS A 95 54.83 24.92 11.97
CA HIS A 95 53.44 25.36 12.19
C HIS A 95 52.87 26.14 10.99
N ARG A 96 53.70 26.86 10.25
CA ARG A 96 53.33 27.47 8.98
C ARG A 96 52.95 26.42 7.95
N ASP A 97 53.74 25.37 7.78
CA ASP A 97 53.44 24.25 6.89
C ASP A 97 52.15 23.49 7.33
N SER A 98 51.96 23.29 8.63
CA SER A 98 50.74 22.70 9.21
C SER A 98 49.52 23.55 8.87
N TRP A 99 49.60 24.89 8.98
CA TRP A 99 48.52 25.79 8.62
C TRP A 99 48.15 25.66 7.14
N GLN A 100 49.15 25.64 6.25
CA GLN A 100 48.94 25.42 4.82
C GLN A 100 48.29 24.06 4.52
N GLN A 101 48.74 23.00 5.20
CA GLN A 101 48.12 21.65 5.07
C GLN A 101 46.68 21.66 5.56
N THR A 102 46.39 22.36 6.67
CA THR A 102 45.04 22.48 7.20
C THR A 102 44.09 23.21 6.24
N LEU A 103 44.55 24.30 5.61
CA LEU A 103 43.78 25.02 4.58
C LEU A 103 43.50 24.13 3.36
N ASN A 104 44.45 23.27 2.98
CA ASN A 104 44.31 22.33 1.87
C ASN A 104 43.78 20.97 2.29
N ALA A 105 43.17 20.84 3.47
CA ALA A 105 42.59 19.58 3.93
C ALA A 105 41.52 19.07 2.96
N PRO A 106 41.43 17.76 2.74
CA PRO A 106 40.47 17.17 1.81
C PRO A 106 39.01 17.56 2.10
N ALA A 107 38.67 17.82 3.37
CA ALA A 107 37.34 18.26 3.78
C ALA A 107 37.01 19.65 3.23
N LEU A 108 37.97 20.58 3.18
CA LEU A 108 37.81 21.93 2.62
C LEU A 108 37.89 21.94 1.08
N GLN A 109 38.77 21.14 0.48
CA GLN A 109 38.87 21.05 -0.98
C GLN A 109 37.60 20.51 -1.63
N LYS A 110 36.89 19.59 -0.95
CA LYS A 110 35.60 19.04 -1.41
C LYS A 110 34.47 20.05 -1.41
N LEU A 111 34.62 21.24 -0.85
CA LEU A 111 33.67 22.34 -0.94
C LEU A 111 33.55 22.93 -2.34
N ASN A 112 34.57 22.77 -3.20
CA ASN A 112 34.51 23.23 -4.59
C ASN A 112 33.68 22.30 -5.47
N ARG A 113 32.36 22.27 -5.23
CA ARG A 113 31.39 21.46 -5.97
C ARG A 113 30.19 22.30 -6.36
N TRP A 114 29.54 21.92 -7.46
CA TRP A 114 28.41 22.62 -8.07
C TRP A 114 27.21 22.87 -7.15
N TYR A 115 27.04 22.07 -6.07
CA TYR A 115 25.95 22.18 -5.10
C TYR A 115 26.28 22.99 -3.85
N VAL A 116 27.53 23.48 -3.72
CA VAL A 116 27.95 24.38 -2.63
C VAL A 116 27.66 25.82 -3.06
N PRO A 117 27.06 26.67 -2.19
CA PRO A 117 26.80 28.06 -2.53
C PRO A 117 28.05 28.84 -2.92
N ASP A 118 27.91 29.71 -3.91
CA ASP A 118 29.00 30.53 -4.42
C ASP A 118 29.64 31.41 -3.33
N ASP A 119 28.86 31.86 -2.33
CA ASP A 119 29.36 32.63 -1.19
C ASP A 119 30.40 31.85 -0.36
N VAL A 120 30.18 30.57 -0.12
CA VAL A 120 31.13 29.71 0.60
C VAL A 120 32.40 29.52 -0.22
N ILE A 121 32.26 29.27 -1.53
CA ILE A 121 33.41 29.10 -2.44
C ILE A 121 34.21 30.40 -2.54
N ALA A 122 33.55 31.54 -2.68
CA ALA A 122 34.21 32.86 -2.76
C ALA A 122 34.97 33.15 -1.48
N ARG A 123 34.42 32.92 -0.28
CA ARG A 123 35.12 33.14 0.99
C ARG A 123 36.32 32.21 1.16
N TYR A 124 36.21 30.97 0.73
CA TYR A 124 37.33 30.03 0.73
C TYR A 124 38.49 30.53 -0.18
N GLN A 125 38.17 31.02 -1.37
CA GLN A 125 39.16 31.59 -2.28
C GLN A 125 39.77 32.87 -1.72
N GLN A 126 38.98 33.77 -1.13
CA GLN A 126 39.48 34.98 -0.46
C GLN A 126 40.40 34.63 0.70
N LEU A 127 40.14 33.55 1.44
CA LEU A 127 41.02 33.10 2.50
C LEU A 127 42.34 32.58 1.95
N HIS A 128 42.32 31.85 0.82
CA HIS A 128 43.56 31.45 0.14
C HIS A 128 44.43 32.65 -0.28
N VAL A 129 43.83 33.68 -0.88
CA VAL A 129 44.53 34.89 -1.30
C VAL A 129 45.11 35.64 -0.08
N ALA A 130 44.32 35.77 0.98
CA ALA A 130 44.76 36.40 2.22
C ALA A 130 45.90 35.65 2.89
N TRP A 131 45.88 34.32 2.85
CA TRP A 131 46.97 33.49 3.36
C TRP A 131 48.28 33.71 2.61
N LEU A 132 48.26 33.83 1.30
CA LEU A 132 49.48 34.09 0.51
C LEU A 132 50.20 35.37 0.96
N GLU A 133 49.45 36.43 1.32
CA GLU A 133 50.01 37.66 1.85
C GLU A 133 50.58 37.45 3.26
N MET A 134 49.82 36.79 4.16
CA MET A 134 50.28 36.49 5.51
C MET A 134 51.54 35.62 5.49
N ASP A 135 51.56 34.60 4.65
CA ASP A 135 52.67 33.67 4.48
C ASP A 135 53.95 34.37 3.99
N ALA A 136 53.82 35.29 3.01
CA ALA A 136 54.94 36.08 2.54
C ALA A 136 55.55 37.02 3.63
N ARG A 137 54.73 37.54 4.55
CA ARG A 137 55.15 38.34 5.69
C ARG A 137 55.81 37.51 6.78
N ILE A 138 55.30 36.32 7.05
CA ILE A 138 55.92 35.34 7.98
C ILE A 138 57.33 34.99 7.45
N ALA A 139 57.46 34.70 6.15
CA ALA A 139 58.77 34.39 5.53
C ALA A 139 59.79 35.48 5.62
N ARG A 140 59.38 36.78 5.67
CA ARG A 140 60.21 37.93 5.84
C ARG A 140 60.50 38.24 7.31
N GLY A 141 59.89 37.60 8.27
CA GLY A 141 60.03 37.89 9.69
C GLY A 141 59.37 39.21 10.12
N ASP A 142 58.39 39.73 9.37
CA ASP A 142 57.72 41.01 9.63
C ASP A 142 56.60 40.80 10.71
N SER A 143 57.03 40.60 11.94
CA SER A 143 56.16 40.32 13.10
C SER A 143 55.25 41.51 13.44
N ALA A 144 55.73 42.77 13.28
CA ALA A 144 54.91 43.94 13.60
C ALA A 144 53.71 44.06 12.62
N TRP A 145 54.00 43.90 11.33
CA TRP A 145 52.92 43.88 10.31
C TRP A 145 51.92 42.76 10.54
N TYR A 146 52.42 41.56 10.85
CA TYR A 146 51.55 40.40 11.11
C TYR A 146 50.59 40.67 12.25
N GLN A 147 51.08 41.24 13.36
CA GLN A 147 50.24 41.56 14.52
C GLN A 147 49.17 42.60 14.25
N THR A 148 49.47 43.58 13.45
CA THR A 148 48.50 44.61 13.07
C THR A 148 47.39 44.05 12.16
N HIS A 149 47.68 43.01 11.38
CA HIS A 149 46.74 42.46 10.38
C HIS A 149 46.09 41.15 10.80
N ILE A 150 46.51 40.49 11.90
CA ILE A 150 46.00 39.20 12.32
C ILE A 150 44.52 39.24 12.63
N GLU A 151 43.99 40.30 13.24
CA GLU A 151 42.55 40.39 13.58
C GLU A 151 41.71 40.44 12.30
N ASN A 152 42.11 41.17 11.28
CA ASN A 152 41.44 41.21 9.99
C ASN A 152 41.51 39.85 9.29
N PHE A 153 42.65 39.16 9.35
CA PHE A 153 42.82 37.83 8.80
C PHE A 153 41.97 36.80 9.49
N VAL A 154 41.94 36.81 10.83
CA VAL A 154 41.05 35.94 11.61
C VAL A 154 39.59 36.26 11.34
N GLY A 155 39.22 37.53 11.17
CA GLY A 155 37.86 37.92 10.75
C GLY A 155 37.43 37.30 9.40
N ARG A 156 38.34 37.10 8.46
CA ARG A 156 38.07 36.38 7.19
C ARG A 156 37.88 34.90 7.42
N ILE A 157 38.62 34.27 8.35
CA ILE A 157 38.43 32.90 8.76
C ILE A 157 37.05 32.75 9.40
N ASP A 158 36.66 33.65 10.30
CA ASP A 158 35.34 33.64 10.97
C ASP A 158 34.19 33.79 9.95
N ALA A 159 34.37 34.71 9.00
CA ALA A 159 33.36 34.87 7.92
C ALA A 159 33.20 33.61 7.08
N PHE A 160 34.30 32.90 6.81
CA PHE A 160 34.23 31.61 6.10
C PHE A 160 33.59 30.53 6.94
N VAL A 161 33.93 30.38 8.23
CA VAL A 161 33.31 29.43 9.16
C VAL A 161 31.82 29.69 9.28
N LEU A 162 31.42 30.96 9.42
CA LEU A 162 30.03 31.36 9.49
C LEU A 162 29.22 30.97 8.22
N ALA A 163 29.83 31.20 7.05
CA ALA A 163 29.20 30.80 5.79
C ALA A 163 29.02 29.26 5.69
N LEU A 164 30.00 28.48 6.16
CA LEU A 164 29.88 27.02 6.26
C LEU A 164 28.78 26.60 7.21
N GLN A 165 28.64 27.24 8.37
CA GLN A 165 27.59 26.97 9.35
C GLN A 165 26.21 27.24 8.75
N HIS A 166 26.01 28.42 8.15
CA HIS A 166 24.72 28.74 7.50
C HIS A 166 24.39 27.79 6.37
N TYR A 167 25.36 27.40 5.55
CA TYR A 167 25.15 26.39 4.51
C TYR A 167 24.66 25.04 5.11
N THR A 168 25.32 24.59 6.18
CA THR A 168 24.97 23.34 6.86
C THR A 168 23.58 23.40 7.52
N GLU A 169 23.27 24.52 8.18
CA GLU A 169 21.95 24.75 8.79
C GLU A 169 20.82 24.74 7.77
N HIS A 170 20.97 25.49 6.67
CA HIS A 170 19.97 25.49 5.58
C HIS A 170 19.77 24.11 4.97
N LYS A 171 20.83 23.36 4.79
CA LYS A 171 20.78 22.00 4.29
C LYS A 171 20.01 21.08 5.22
N ILE A 172 20.27 21.13 6.53
CA ILE A 172 19.56 20.34 7.55
C ILE A 172 18.09 20.75 7.59
N GLN A 173 17.77 22.04 7.58
CA GLN A 173 16.38 22.52 7.58
C GLN A 173 15.60 22.02 6.36
N THR A 174 16.19 22.13 5.17
CA THR A 174 15.56 21.66 3.92
C THR A 174 15.23 20.17 3.98
N VAL A 175 16.18 19.36 4.47
CA VAL A 175 15.96 17.89 4.57
C VAL A 175 14.97 17.54 5.65
N THR A 176 14.98 18.28 6.77
CA THR A 176 13.98 18.10 7.83
C THR A 176 12.56 18.38 7.30
N LEU A 177 12.38 19.48 6.56
CA LEU A 177 11.10 19.80 5.93
C LEU A 177 10.68 18.74 4.89
N LEU A 178 11.61 18.29 4.06
CA LEU A 178 11.35 17.26 3.05
C LEU A 178 10.98 15.92 3.70
N SER A 179 11.67 15.55 4.79
CA SER A 179 11.39 14.33 5.56
C SER A 179 10.01 14.40 6.23
N LEU A 180 9.65 15.55 6.80
CA LEU A 180 8.34 15.78 7.40
C LEU A 180 7.22 15.71 6.35
N ALA A 181 7.43 16.34 5.20
CA ALA A 181 6.49 16.28 4.07
C ALA A 181 6.34 14.84 3.54
N GLY A 182 7.44 14.09 3.46
CA GLY A 182 7.43 12.68 3.09
C GLY A 182 6.64 11.81 4.09
N ALA A 183 6.87 12.01 5.39
CA ALA A 183 6.14 11.32 6.44
C ALA A 183 4.63 11.62 6.40
N LEU A 184 4.25 12.89 6.19
CA LEU A 184 2.86 13.28 6.01
C LEU A 184 2.25 12.65 4.75
N GLY A 185 2.99 12.62 3.65
CA GLY A 185 2.58 11.96 2.41
C GLY A 185 2.31 10.47 2.60
N ILE A 186 3.19 9.75 3.32
CA ILE A 186 3.02 8.34 3.67
C ILE A 186 1.75 8.15 4.52
N LEU A 187 1.53 9.01 5.53
CA LEU A 187 0.35 8.96 6.39
C LEU A 187 -0.94 9.13 5.58
N LEU A 188 -1.01 10.16 4.72
CA LEU A 188 -2.18 10.43 3.88
C LEU A 188 -2.45 9.29 2.89
N LEU A 189 -1.39 8.76 2.26
CA LEU A 189 -1.50 7.63 1.33
C LEU A 189 -1.99 6.36 2.04
N THR A 190 -1.52 6.12 3.27
CA THR A 190 -1.98 4.99 4.10
C THR A 190 -3.44 5.13 4.48
N LEU A 191 -3.89 6.31 4.94
CA LEU A 191 -5.28 6.58 5.28
C LEU A 191 -6.20 6.45 4.04
N PHE A 192 -5.76 6.96 2.89
CA PHE A 192 -6.49 6.81 1.63
C PHE A 192 -6.63 5.34 1.23
N THR A 193 -5.54 4.57 1.31
CA THR A 193 -5.51 3.14 1.00
C THR A 193 -6.42 2.35 1.95
N LEU A 194 -6.37 2.61 3.25
CA LEU A 194 -7.22 1.96 4.25
C LEU A 194 -8.71 2.24 3.99
N ARG A 195 -9.06 3.50 3.68
CA ARG A 195 -10.44 3.88 3.33
C ARG A 195 -10.90 3.17 2.04
N ARG A 196 -10.02 3.04 1.07
CA ARG A 196 -10.29 2.34 -0.20
C ARG A 196 -10.52 0.85 0.02
N ILE A 197 -9.66 0.19 0.80
CA ILE A 197 -9.79 -1.23 1.17
C ILE A 197 -11.12 -1.45 1.89
N ARG A 198 -11.46 -0.62 2.88
CA ARG A 198 -12.72 -0.73 3.61
C ARG A 198 -13.93 -0.68 2.69
N ARG A 199 -13.93 0.25 1.70
CA ARG A 199 -15.06 0.42 0.77
C ARG A 199 -15.13 -0.61 -0.34
N GLN A 200 -13.97 -1.08 -0.84
CA GLN A 200 -13.93 -1.95 -2.01
C GLN A 200 -13.82 -3.44 -1.66
N VAL A 201 -13.43 -3.77 -0.41
CA VAL A 201 -13.23 -5.16 0.03
C VAL A 201 -14.08 -5.47 1.25
N VAL A 202 -13.88 -4.75 2.36
CA VAL A 202 -14.47 -5.12 3.65
C VAL A 202 -16.00 -5.00 3.63
N LEU A 203 -16.53 -3.87 3.14
CA LEU A 203 -17.98 -3.66 3.07
C LEU A 203 -18.68 -4.67 2.14
N PRO A 204 -18.24 -4.90 0.88
CA PRO A 204 -18.86 -5.89 0.03
C PRO A 204 -18.77 -7.31 0.59
N LEU A 205 -17.66 -7.68 1.23
CA LEU A 205 -17.52 -8.99 1.84
C LEU A 205 -18.50 -9.18 3.00
N ASN A 206 -18.66 -8.19 3.88
CA ASN A 206 -19.65 -8.24 4.97
C ASN A 206 -21.08 -8.31 4.42
N ASN A 207 -21.38 -7.61 3.34
CA ASN A 207 -22.68 -7.69 2.67
C ASN A 207 -22.96 -9.10 2.13
N LEU A 208 -21.94 -9.77 1.62
CA LEU A 208 -22.03 -11.12 1.10
C LEU A 208 -22.25 -12.14 2.23
N VAL A 209 -21.55 -11.97 3.35
CA VAL A 209 -21.77 -12.78 4.57
C VAL A 209 -23.20 -12.62 5.06
N ALA A 210 -23.69 -11.38 5.19
CA ALA A 210 -25.07 -11.12 5.61
C ALA A 210 -26.12 -11.68 4.62
N ALA A 211 -25.81 -11.72 3.32
CA ALA A 211 -26.66 -12.36 2.33
C ALA A 211 -26.67 -13.88 2.49
N SER A 212 -25.51 -14.49 2.78
CA SER A 212 -25.39 -15.93 3.05
C SER A 212 -26.21 -16.37 4.27
N GLU A 213 -26.15 -15.60 5.36
CA GLU A 213 -26.96 -15.87 6.56
C GLU A 213 -28.48 -15.78 6.31
N ARG A 214 -28.91 -14.91 5.38
CA ARG A 214 -30.33 -14.84 4.97
C ARG A 214 -30.77 -16.07 4.17
N VAL A 215 -29.91 -16.49 3.22
CA VAL A 215 -30.14 -17.70 2.45
C VAL A 215 -30.23 -18.94 3.37
N GLU A 216 -29.38 -19.03 4.39
CA GLU A 216 -29.43 -20.08 5.41
C GLU A 216 -30.78 -20.11 6.16
N ARG A 217 -31.40 -18.95 6.40
CA ARG A 217 -32.75 -18.84 7.02
C ARG A 217 -33.90 -19.07 6.04
N GLY A 218 -33.61 -19.38 4.78
CA GLY A 218 -34.64 -19.59 3.75
C GLY A 218 -35.14 -18.29 3.10
N GLU A 219 -34.50 -17.15 3.36
CA GLU A 219 -34.87 -15.84 2.80
C GLU A 219 -34.17 -15.61 1.46
N PHE A 220 -34.64 -16.23 0.38
CA PHE A 220 -34.06 -16.18 -0.95
C PHE A 220 -34.38 -14.91 -1.74
N ALA A 221 -35.33 -14.09 -1.29
CA ALA A 221 -35.86 -12.96 -2.07
C ALA A 221 -34.94 -11.74 -2.14
N THR A 222 -33.86 -11.67 -1.35
CA THR A 222 -33.01 -10.50 -1.24
C THR A 222 -31.63 -10.79 -1.84
N PRO A 223 -31.35 -10.33 -3.06
CA PRO A 223 -30.06 -10.56 -3.70
C PRO A 223 -28.92 -9.89 -2.93
N ALA A 224 -27.73 -10.46 -3.00
CA ALA A 224 -26.52 -9.82 -2.49
C ALA A 224 -26.29 -8.50 -3.25
N PRO A 225 -26.02 -7.38 -2.54
CA PRO A 225 -25.66 -6.13 -3.17
C PRO A 225 -24.28 -6.22 -3.84
N ASP A 226 -23.82 -5.12 -4.45
CA ASP A 226 -22.47 -4.98 -5.01
C ASP A 226 -22.18 -5.78 -6.30
N THR A 227 -23.22 -6.25 -7.00
CA THR A 227 -23.07 -6.96 -8.31
C THR A 227 -22.49 -6.08 -9.42
N ALA A 228 -22.59 -4.75 -9.28
CA ALA A 228 -22.09 -3.77 -10.25
C ALA A 228 -20.58 -3.50 -10.13
N LEU A 229 -19.90 -4.02 -9.10
CA LEU A 229 -18.47 -3.82 -8.93
C LEU A 229 -17.68 -4.46 -10.08
N PRO A 230 -16.74 -3.73 -10.72
CA PRO A 230 -15.97 -4.24 -11.86
C PRO A 230 -14.74 -5.06 -11.42
N ASN A 231 -14.83 -5.77 -10.31
CA ASN A 231 -13.77 -6.55 -9.68
C ASN A 231 -14.22 -7.98 -9.34
N GLU A 232 -13.32 -8.77 -8.72
CA GLU A 232 -13.56 -10.15 -8.33
C GLU A 232 -14.75 -10.30 -7.36
N LEU A 233 -14.95 -9.33 -6.48
CA LEU A 233 -16.07 -9.36 -5.51
C LEU A 233 -17.43 -9.16 -6.21
N GLY A 234 -17.49 -8.30 -7.22
CA GLY A 234 -18.69 -8.18 -8.03
C GLY A 234 -19.01 -9.46 -8.81
N GLN A 235 -17.97 -10.17 -9.29
CA GLN A 235 -18.16 -11.48 -9.91
C GLN A 235 -18.66 -12.52 -8.90
N LEU A 236 -18.09 -12.54 -7.70
CA LEU A 236 -18.52 -13.41 -6.60
C LEU A 236 -19.97 -13.13 -6.19
N SER A 237 -20.37 -11.86 -6.07
CA SER A 237 -21.76 -11.48 -5.76
C SER A 237 -22.75 -11.96 -6.82
N ARG A 238 -22.39 -11.88 -8.11
CA ARG A 238 -23.23 -12.40 -9.21
C ARG A 238 -23.36 -13.93 -9.15
N ALA A 239 -22.26 -14.65 -8.93
CA ALA A 239 -22.27 -16.11 -8.79
C ALA A 239 -23.09 -16.55 -7.57
N PHE A 240 -22.97 -15.83 -6.47
CA PHE A 240 -23.76 -16.07 -5.25
C PHE A 240 -25.26 -15.88 -5.52
N ASN A 241 -25.65 -14.79 -6.20
CA ASN A 241 -27.06 -14.55 -6.51
C ASN A 241 -27.63 -15.65 -7.42
N HIS A 242 -26.87 -16.08 -8.43
CA HIS A 242 -27.29 -17.19 -9.30
C HIS A 242 -27.53 -18.49 -8.49
N MET A 243 -26.60 -18.83 -7.60
CA MET A 243 -26.76 -19.99 -6.71
C MET A 243 -27.96 -19.82 -5.78
N SER A 244 -28.22 -18.65 -5.23
CA SER A 244 -29.36 -18.35 -4.38
C SER A 244 -30.71 -18.53 -5.13
N ASP A 245 -30.77 -18.07 -6.39
CA ASP A 245 -31.96 -18.22 -7.24
C ASP A 245 -32.23 -19.70 -7.59
N GLU A 246 -31.19 -20.47 -7.85
CA GLU A 246 -31.32 -21.92 -8.07
C GLU A 246 -31.83 -22.64 -6.82
N LEU A 247 -31.26 -22.31 -5.65
CA LEU A 247 -31.74 -22.86 -4.36
C LEU A 247 -33.20 -22.47 -4.10
N ALA A 248 -33.59 -21.24 -4.35
CA ALA A 248 -34.98 -20.79 -4.21
C ALA A 248 -35.93 -21.58 -5.10
N THR A 249 -35.52 -21.92 -6.30
CA THR A 249 -36.32 -22.70 -7.24
C THR A 249 -36.44 -24.15 -6.79
N LEU A 250 -35.35 -24.76 -6.35
CA LEU A 250 -35.38 -26.13 -5.79
C LEU A 250 -36.23 -26.19 -4.53
N TYR A 251 -36.14 -25.22 -3.64
CA TYR A 251 -36.93 -25.18 -2.41
C TYR A 251 -38.44 -25.12 -2.71
N ARG A 252 -38.86 -24.23 -3.64
CA ARG A 252 -40.26 -24.14 -4.08
C ARG A 252 -40.78 -25.42 -4.74
N SER A 253 -39.93 -26.08 -5.55
CA SER A 253 -40.30 -27.34 -6.18
C SER A 253 -40.46 -28.46 -5.16
N LEU A 254 -39.62 -28.49 -4.12
CA LEU A 254 -39.68 -29.44 -3.04
C LEU A 254 -40.94 -29.22 -2.19
N GLU A 255 -41.25 -27.98 -1.82
CA GLU A 255 -42.49 -27.62 -1.11
C GLU A 255 -43.75 -28.06 -1.88
N ALA A 256 -43.79 -27.78 -3.18
CA ALA A 256 -44.88 -28.20 -4.05
C ALA A 256 -45.02 -29.73 -4.08
N SER A 257 -43.90 -30.46 -4.22
CA SER A 257 -43.92 -31.93 -4.22
C SER A 257 -44.35 -32.52 -2.88
N VAL A 258 -43.91 -31.94 -1.76
CA VAL A 258 -44.34 -32.35 -0.42
C VAL A 258 -45.83 -32.09 -0.21
N ALA A 259 -46.33 -30.93 -0.62
CA ALA A 259 -47.73 -30.57 -0.54
C ALA A 259 -48.61 -31.53 -1.36
N GLU A 260 -48.19 -31.88 -2.58
CA GLU A 260 -48.89 -32.82 -3.45
C GLU A 260 -48.90 -34.24 -2.86
N LYS A 261 -47.77 -34.74 -2.38
CA LYS A 261 -47.70 -36.06 -1.74
C LYS A 261 -48.52 -36.11 -0.46
N THR A 262 -48.53 -35.05 0.34
CA THR A 262 -49.35 -34.97 1.56
C THR A 262 -50.83 -35.00 1.23
N ARG A 263 -51.25 -34.31 0.16
CA ARG A 263 -52.63 -34.35 -0.31
C ARG A 263 -53.02 -35.76 -0.76
N HIS A 264 -52.20 -36.40 -1.59
CA HIS A 264 -52.46 -37.78 -2.03
C HIS A 264 -52.53 -38.76 -0.86
N LEU A 265 -51.63 -38.62 0.13
CA LEU A 265 -51.66 -39.44 1.33
C LEU A 265 -52.95 -39.24 2.13
N HIS A 266 -53.39 -37.97 2.24
CA HIS A 266 -54.64 -37.65 2.92
C HIS A 266 -55.90 -38.27 2.21
N GLU A 267 -55.94 -38.15 0.88
CA GLU A 267 -57.00 -38.76 0.04
C GLU A 267 -57.01 -40.29 0.17
N ALA A 268 -55.81 -40.94 0.11
CA ALA A 268 -55.72 -42.38 0.31
C ALA A 268 -56.13 -42.82 1.71
N HIS A 269 -55.78 -42.02 2.73
CA HIS A 269 -56.23 -42.32 4.12
C HIS A 269 -57.72 -42.19 4.29
N GLN A 270 -58.37 -41.20 3.69
CA GLN A 270 -59.83 -41.06 3.69
C GLN A 270 -60.53 -42.24 2.98
N GLN A 271 -59.95 -42.69 1.86
CA GLN A 271 -60.49 -43.86 1.16
C GLN A 271 -60.38 -45.12 2.00
N LEU A 272 -59.26 -45.34 2.70
CA LEU A 272 -59.06 -46.45 3.62
C LEU A 272 -60.03 -46.40 4.81
N ASP A 273 -60.25 -45.25 5.42
CA ASP A 273 -61.15 -45.03 6.54
C ASP A 273 -62.60 -45.32 6.10
N MET A 274 -62.97 -44.87 4.89
CA MET A 274 -64.29 -45.18 4.32
C MET A 274 -64.50 -46.69 4.07
N LEU A 275 -63.51 -47.37 3.46
CA LEU A 275 -63.53 -48.81 3.24
C LEU A 275 -63.62 -49.57 4.57
N PHE A 276 -62.86 -49.14 5.59
CA PHE A 276 -62.91 -49.74 6.91
C PHE A 276 -64.29 -49.59 7.55
N LYS A 277 -64.89 -48.39 7.50
CA LYS A 277 -66.24 -48.12 8.00
C LYS A 277 -67.33 -48.94 7.25
N CYS A 278 -67.20 -49.03 5.92
CA CYS A 278 -68.06 -49.85 5.11
C CYS A 278 -67.95 -51.36 5.45
N SER A 279 -66.74 -51.86 5.61
CA SER A 279 -66.46 -53.25 6.02
C SER A 279 -67.07 -53.57 7.43
N GLN A 280 -66.93 -52.64 8.35
CA GLN A 280 -67.45 -52.77 9.71
C GLN A 280 -69.02 -52.78 9.71
N ALA A 281 -69.61 -51.86 8.89
CA ALA A 281 -71.08 -51.84 8.75
C ALA A 281 -71.61 -53.10 8.10
N LEU A 282 -70.95 -53.70 7.13
CA LEU A 282 -71.29 -54.98 6.52
C LEU A 282 -71.20 -56.15 7.52
N ASN A 283 -70.17 -56.10 8.42
CA ASN A 283 -69.99 -57.18 9.42
C ASN A 283 -70.94 -57.06 10.59
N THR A 284 -71.57 -55.93 10.87
CA THR A 284 -72.57 -55.69 11.94
C THR A 284 -73.99 -55.82 11.48
N GLY A 285 -74.24 -56.15 10.21
CA GLY A 285 -75.57 -56.41 9.68
C GLY A 285 -76.53 -55.21 9.57
N GLN A 286 -76.05 -54.02 9.80
CA GLN A 286 -76.78 -52.74 9.55
C GLN A 286 -76.33 -52.11 8.22
N ILE A 287 -77.05 -52.39 7.16
CA ILE A 287 -76.84 -51.77 5.84
C ILE A 287 -77.57 -50.41 5.86
N ASP A 288 -76.87 -49.37 6.11
CA ASP A 288 -77.39 -48.00 5.97
C ASP A 288 -77.39 -47.59 4.49
N SER A 289 -78.56 -47.16 3.98
CA SER A 289 -78.78 -46.76 2.57
C SER A 289 -77.88 -45.60 2.10
N HIS A 290 -77.19 -44.92 3.01
CA HIS A 290 -76.25 -43.86 2.73
C HIS A 290 -74.88 -44.37 2.24
N CYS A 291 -74.44 -45.51 2.76
CA CYS A 291 -73.17 -46.14 2.37
C CYS A 291 -73.25 -46.72 0.93
N PHE A 292 -74.36 -47.21 0.52
CA PHE A 292 -74.59 -47.78 -0.84
C PHE A 292 -74.63 -46.68 -1.93
N ARG A 293 -75.20 -45.52 -1.64
CA ARG A 293 -75.30 -44.41 -2.59
C ARG A 293 -73.93 -43.75 -2.85
N HIS A 294 -73.06 -43.76 -1.85
CA HIS A 294 -71.67 -43.20 -2.01
C HIS A 294 -70.73 -44.15 -2.78
N LEU A 295 -70.91 -45.47 -2.63
CA LEU A 295 -70.14 -46.46 -3.42
C LEU A 295 -70.48 -46.43 -4.91
N LEU A 296 -71.74 -46.14 -5.28
CA LEU A 296 -72.21 -46.02 -6.66
C LEU A 296 -71.74 -44.72 -7.34
N GLN A 297 -71.21 -43.73 -6.60
CA GLN A 297 -70.75 -42.46 -7.14
C GLN A 297 -69.25 -42.47 -7.44
N ILE A 298 -68.51 -43.51 -7.02
CA ILE A 298 -67.07 -43.68 -7.18
C ILE A 298 -66.66 -44.63 -8.32
N VAL A 299 -67.66 -45.41 -8.84
CA VAL A 299 -67.53 -46.23 -10.05
C VAL A 299 -67.95 -45.43 -11.27
#